data_185694d28e1f38336a2436ae0c8ee17d
#
_entry.id   185694d28e1f38336a2436ae0c8ee17d
#
_cell.length_a   1.000
_cell.length_b   1.000
_cell.length_c   1.000
_cell.angle_alpha   90.00
_cell.angle_beta   90.00
_cell.angle_gamma   90.00
#
_symmetry.space_group_name_H-M   'P 1'
#
loop_
_entity.id
_entity.type
_entity.pdbx_description
1 polymer ?
#
loop_
_entity_poly.entity_id
_entity_poly.type
_entity_poly.pdbx_seq_one_letter_code
_entity_poly.pdbx_strand_id
1 'polypeptide(L)'
;EIPLRLVGSEMCIRDRGKRYTVDEAWFSYKDGLCLVNQKRTYRDGAFDESEASDSRCIYDMLSILAQARSYDPADYKVGDKIKFPMATGRKVEEQTLIYRGKENVKAENGVTYRCLIFSLVEYDKKGKEKEVITFFVTDDLNHLPVRLDLFLNFGSAKAFLNNVTGNRHPLTSIVK
;
A
#
# COMPACT_ATOMS: atom_id res chain seq x y z
N GLU A 1 25.16 -2.45 15.66
CA GLU A 1 24.50 -2.40 14.34
C GLU A 1 23.54 -3.57 14.25
N ILE A 2 22.25 -3.30 14.28
CA ILE A 2 21.21 -4.30 14.02
C ILE A 2 21.07 -4.33 12.49
N PRO A 3 21.38 -5.43 11.81
CA PRO A 3 21.10 -5.52 10.40
C PRO A 3 19.58 -5.48 10.24
N LEU A 4 19.06 -4.42 9.65
CA LEU A 4 17.68 -4.34 9.18
C LEU A 4 17.49 -5.41 8.07
N ARG A 5 17.30 -6.66 8.48
CA ARG A 5 16.66 -7.66 7.67
C ARG A 5 15.17 -7.35 7.67
N LEU A 6 14.73 -6.57 6.72
CA LEU A 6 13.32 -6.56 6.39
C LEU A 6 12.97 -7.98 5.92
N VAL A 7 12.18 -8.66 6.74
CA VAL A 7 11.67 -10.00 6.46
C VAL A 7 10.85 -9.92 5.18
N GLY A 8 11.07 -10.87 4.27
CA GLY A 8 10.33 -10.96 3.02
C GLY A 8 8.82 -10.93 3.25
N SER A 9 8.10 -10.23 2.40
CA SER A 9 6.65 -10.26 2.38
C SER A 9 6.17 -11.26 1.34
N GLU A 10 5.32 -12.19 1.75
CA GLU A 10 4.58 -13.06 0.86
C GLU A 10 3.37 -12.26 0.34
N MET A 11 3.46 -11.77 -0.89
CA MET A 11 2.59 -10.69 -1.35
C MET A 11 1.29 -11.10 -2.03
N CYS A 12 1.12 -12.30 -2.55
CA CYS A 12 -0.16 -12.69 -3.17
C CYS A 12 -0.25 -14.18 -3.45
N ILE A 13 -1.20 -14.84 -2.85
CA ILE A 13 -1.75 -16.09 -3.36
C ILE A 13 -2.87 -15.70 -4.34
N ARG A 14 -2.62 -15.81 -5.64
CA ARG A 14 -3.67 -15.68 -6.66
C ARG A 14 -4.20 -17.04 -7.01
N ASP A 15 -5.30 -17.46 -6.39
CA ASP A 15 -6.07 -18.61 -6.84
C ASP A 15 -7.21 -18.13 -7.75
N ARG A 16 -7.12 -18.45 -9.05
CA ARG A 16 -8.20 -18.35 -10.03
C ARG A 16 -8.36 -19.70 -10.71
N GLY A 17 -8.85 -20.68 -9.98
CA GLY A 17 -9.11 -22.01 -10.47
C GLY A 17 -7.85 -22.73 -10.97
N LYS A 18 -7.45 -22.54 -12.24
CA LYS A 18 -6.25 -23.17 -12.83
C LYS A 18 -4.95 -22.37 -12.71
N ARG A 19 -5.02 -21.11 -12.26
CA ARG A 19 -3.84 -20.21 -12.17
C ARG A 19 -3.55 -19.89 -10.71
N TYR A 20 -2.63 -20.62 -10.13
CA TYR A 20 -2.07 -20.36 -8.81
C TYR A 20 -0.66 -19.78 -8.97
N THR A 21 -0.37 -18.66 -8.31
CA THR A 21 0.99 -18.10 -8.22
C THR A 21 1.24 -17.60 -6.81
N VAL A 22 2.47 -17.78 -6.34
CA VAL A 22 2.98 -17.17 -5.10
C VAL A 22 4.02 -16.15 -5.49
N ASP A 23 3.84 -14.91 -5.06
CA ASP A 23 4.79 -13.82 -5.23
C ASP A 23 5.48 -13.53 -3.89
N GLU A 24 6.80 -13.64 -3.87
CA GLU A 24 7.65 -13.38 -2.72
C GLU A 24 8.58 -12.22 -3.03
N ALA A 25 8.84 -11.35 -2.05
CA ALA A 25 9.80 -10.25 -2.18
C ALA A 25 10.66 -10.12 -0.93
N TRP A 26 11.96 -9.99 -1.10
CA TRP A 26 12.93 -9.77 -0.03
C TRP A 26 13.61 -8.44 -0.24
N PHE A 27 13.51 -7.59 0.76
CA PHE A 27 14.08 -6.25 0.76
C PHE A 27 15.36 -6.20 1.59
N SER A 28 16.33 -5.45 1.11
CA SER A 28 17.56 -5.17 1.83
C SER A 28 18.06 -3.75 1.53
N TYR A 29 18.97 -3.26 2.34
CA TYR A 29 19.60 -1.96 2.14
C TYR A 29 21.12 -2.13 2.18
N LYS A 30 21.80 -1.67 1.13
CA LYS A 30 23.24 -1.75 1.02
C LYS A 30 23.79 -0.56 0.22
N ASP A 31 24.85 0.04 0.71
CA ASP A 31 25.59 1.12 0.04
C ASP A 31 24.72 2.31 -0.41
N GLY A 32 23.71 2.67 0.39
CA GLY A 32 22.79 3.76 0.07
C GLY A 32 21.65 3.38 -0.89
N LEU A 33 21.54 2.11 -1.26
CA LEU A 33 20.50 1.60 -2.17
C LEU A 33 19.54 0.67 -1.45
N CYS A 34 18.26 0.82 -1.76
CA CYS A 34 17.24 -0.19 -1.49
C CYS A 34 17.33 -1.26 -2.59
N LEU A 35 17.39 -2.52 -2.18
CA LEU A 35 17.48 -3.69 -3.05
C LEU A 35 16.24 -4.54 -2.84
N VAL A 36 15.70 -5.11 -3.90
CA VAL A 36 14.62 -6.09 -3.82
C VAL A 36 14.93 -7.29 -4.71
N ASN A 37 14.83 -8.49 -4.12
CA ASN A 37 14.80 -9.76 -4.84
C ASN A 37 13.35 -10.23 -4.86
N GLN A 38 12.83 -10.54 -6.04
CA GLN A 38 11.46 -11.00 -6.22
C GLN A 38 11.46 -12.39 -6.84
N LYS A 39 10.57 -13.25 -6.37
CA LYS A 39 10.35 -14.59 -6.91
C LYS A 39 8.86 -14.82 -7.11
N ARG A 40 8.50 -15.26 -8.30
CA ARG A 40 7.16 -15.75 -8.60
C ARG A 40 7.20 -17.23 -8.86
N THR A 41 6.52 -18.01 -8.02
CA THR A 41 6.37 -19.45 -8.19
C THR A 41 5.01 -19.78 -8.79
N TYR A 42 4.99 -20.59 -9.82
CA TYR A 42 3.80 -21.07 -10.50
C TYR A 42 3.31 -22.41 -9.92
N ARG A 43 2.09 -22.80 -10.26
CA ARG A 43 1.46 -24.03 -9.76
C ARG A 43 2.24 -25.31 -10.09
N ASP A 44 2.92 -25.37 -11.20
CA ASP A 44 3.75 -26.48 -11.66
C ASP A 44 5.15 -26.53 -11.02
N GLY A 45 5.45 -25.58 -10.13
CA GLY A 45 6.74 -25.43 -9.46
C GLY A 45 7.77 -24.65 -10.27
N ALA A 46 7.47 -24.25 -11.51
CA ALA A 46 8.33 -23.30 -12.23
C ALA A 46 8.34 -21.94 -11.51
N PHE A 47 9.41 -21.20 -11.66
CA PHE A 47 9.54 -19.87 -11.04
C PHE A 47 10.30 -18.89 -11.94
N ASP A 48 9.95 -17.60 -11.76
CA ASP A 48 10.72 -16.46 -12.28
C ASP A 48 11.37 -15.73 -11.09
N GLU A 49 12.59 -15.27 -11.28
CA GLU A 49 13.30 -14.41 -10.32
C GLU A 49 13.71 -13.11 -10.99
N SER A 50 13.68 -12.03 -10.21
CA SER A 50 14.17 -10.72 -10.65
C SER A 50 14.80 -9.98 -9.48
N GLU A 51 15.80 -9.16 -9.79
CA GLU A 51 16.49 -8.30 -8.83
C GLU A 51 16.43 -6.86 -9.33
N ALA A 52 16.23 -5.92 -8.41
CA ALA A 52 16.22 -4.50 -8.73
C ALA A 52 16.79 -3.69 -7.56
N SER A 53 17.24 -2.46 -7.85
CA SER A 53 17.71 -1.50 -6.87
C SER A 53 17.24 -0.08 -7.23
N ASP A 54 17.05 0.75 -6.21
CA ASP A 54 16.74 2.19 -6.36
C ASP A 54 17.38 2.96 -5.20
N SER A 55 17.77 4.21 -5.42
CA SER A 55 18.26 5.09 -4.36
C SER A 55 17.12 5.54 -3.41
N ARG A 56 15.87 5.42 -3.83
CA ARG A 56 14.67 5.60 -3.01
C ARG A 56 14.26 4.26 -2.42
N CYS A 57 13.49 4.28 -1.32
CA CYS A 57 12.91 3.06 -0.79
C CYS A 57 11.96 2.43 -1.81
N ILE A 58 12.16 1.12 -2.05
CA ILE A 58 11.23 0.30 -2.84
C ILE A 58 10.17 -0.26 -1.89
N TYR A 59 8.91 -0.14 -2.26
CA TYR A 59 7.78 -0.60 -1.46
C TYR A 59 7.08 -1.79 -2.12
N ASP A 60 6.40 -2.58 -1.32
CA ASP A 60 5.31 -3.46 -1.76
C ASP A 60 3.96 -2.85 -1.35
N MET A 61 2.87 -3.57 -1.63
CA MET A 61 1.52 -3.11 -1.31
C MET A 61 1.28 -2.91 0.19
N LEU A 62 1.87 -3.73 1.06
CA LEU A 62 1.71 -3.62 2.51
C LEU A 62 2.60 -2.54 3.10
N SER A 63 3.84 -2.46 2.63
CA SER A 63 4.79 -1.46 3.12
C SER A 63 4.41 -0.04 2.70
N ILE A 64 3.80 0.17 1.52
CA ILE A 64 3.28 1.51 1.16
C ILE A 64 2.07 1.91 2.01
N LEU A 65 1.23 0.96 2.43
CA LEU A 65 0.16 1.21 3.40
C LEU A 65 0.73 1.68 4.75
N ALA A 66 1.79 1.02 5.22
CA ALA A 66 2.47 1.42 6.45
C ALA A 66 3.14 2.79 6.29
N GLN A 67 3.78 3.06 5.14
CA GLN A 67 4.41 4.34 4.83
C GLN A 67 3.39 5.49 4.76
N ALA A 68 2.22 5.26 4.15
CA ALA A 68 1.16 6.27 4.05
C ALA A 68 0.69 6.78 5.43
N ARG A 69 0.87 5.99 6.49
CA ARG A 69 0.59 6.40 7.87
C ARG A 69 1.61 7.40 8.45
N SER A 70 2.75 7.58 7.80
CA SER A 70 3.79 8.54 8.23
C SER A 70 3.69 9.91 7.53
N TYR A 71 2.79 10.06 6.56
CA TYR A 71 2.62 11.32 5.85
C TYR A 71 1.90 12.35 6.72
N ASP A 72 2.51 13.52 6.90
CA ASP A 72 1.86 14.66 7.54
C ASP A 72 0.94 15.36 6.53
N PRO A 73 -0.37 15.43 6.78
CA PRO A 73 -1.30 16.10 5.86
C PRO A 73 -1.03 17.60 5.69
N ALA A 74 -0.26 18.22 6.60
CA ALA A 74 0.14 19.62 6.48
C ALA A 74 1.13 19.85 5.32
N ASP A 75 1.87 18.82 4.91
CA ASP A 75 2.86 18.88 3.83
C ASP A 75 2.24 18.77 2.43
N TYR A 76 0.94 18.44 2.33
CA TYR A 76 0.31 18.11 1.07
C TYR A 76 -0.94 18.96 0.78
N LYS A 77 -1.09 19.34 -0.49
CA LYS A 77 -2.31 19.92 -1.04
C LYS A 77 -3.10 18.83 -1.77
N VAL A 78 -4.42 19.00 -1.82
CA VAL A 78 -5.28 18.10 -2.59
C VAL A 78 -4.81 18.06 -4.05
N GLY A 79 -4.58 16.86 -4.57
CA GLY A 79 -4.05 16.61 -5.91
C GLY A 79 -2.53 16.40 -5.96
N ASP A 80 -1.79 16.62 -4.88
CA ASP A 80 -0.35 16.37 -4.85
C ASP A 80 -0.06 14.89 -5.07
N LYS A 81 1.01 14.65 -5.85
CA LYS A 81 1.42 13.33 -6.34
C LYS A 81 2.73 12.91 -5.69
N ILE A 82 2.70 11.79 -5.00
CA ILE A 82 3.86 11.14 -4.39
C ILE A 82 4.23 9.95 -5.26
N LYS A 83 5.40 10.02 -5.90
CA LYS A 83 5.91 8.95 -6.76
C LYS A 83 6.91 8.09 -6.01
N PHE A 84 6.81 6.77 -6.19
CA PHE A 84 7.70 5.81 -5.53
C PHE A 84 7.84 4.52 -6.35
N PRO A 85 8.99 3.82 -6.25
CA PRO A 85 9.17 2.52 -6.87
C PRO A 85 8.45 1.44 -6.07
N MET A 86 7.67 0.58 -6.74
CA MET A 86 6.93 -0.52 -6.12
C MET A 86 7.28 -1.86 -6.77
N ALA A 87 7.57 -2.85 -5.92
CA ALA A 87 7.75 -4.24 -6.32
C ALA A 87 6.37 -4.88 -6.61
N THR A 88 6.20 -5.44 -7.80
CA THR A 88 4.93 -6.01 -8.28
C THR A 88 4.96 -7.53 -8.42
N GLY A 89 5.97 -8.19 -7.82
CA GLY A 89 6.20 -9.63 -7.87
C GLY A 89 7.01 -10.11 -9.09
N ARG A 90 7.26 -9.25 -10.08
CA ARG A 90 8.08 -9.54 -11.25
C ARG A 90 9.09 -8.44 -11.57
N LYS A 91 8.74 -7.21 -11.29
CA LYS A 91 9.53 -6.02 -11.62
C LYS A 91 9.25 -4.92 -10.62
N VAL A 92 10.08 -3.90 -10.63
CA VAL A 92 9.82 -2.65 -9.93
C VAL A 92 9.26 -1.65 -10.92
N GLU A 93 8.14 -1.03 -10.58
CA GLU A 93 7.45 -0.04 -11.40
C GLU A 93 7.24 1.24 -10.60
N GLU A 94 7.30 2.38 -11.28
CA GLU A 94 6.95 3.67 -10.70
C GLU A 94 5.44 3.72 -10.45
N GLN A 95 5.04 3.96 -9.22
CA GLN A 95 3.65 4.13 -8.82
C GLN A 95 3.41 5.55 -8.33
N THR A 96 2.15 5.95 -8.32
CA THR A 96 1.75 7.29 -7.89
C THR A 96 0.66 7.20 -6.84
N LEU A 97 0.91 7.79 -5.68
CA LEU A 97 -0.08 8.03 -4.64
C LEU A 97 -0.54 9.49 -4.75
N ILE A 98 -1.85 9.73 -4.74
CA ILE A 98 -2.42 11.08 -4.82
C ILE A 98 -3.17 11.37 -3.53
N TYR A 99 -2.86 12.51 -2.90
CA TYR A 99 -3.63 12.99 -1.78
C TYR A 99 -4.95 13.59 -2.25
N ARG A 100 -6.08 13.07 -1.77
CA ARG A 100 -7.45 13.47 -2.18
C ARG A 100 -8.14 14.40 -1.19
N GLY A 101 -7.49 14.69 -0.06
CA GLY A 101 -8.08 15.53 1.00
C GLY A 101 -8.65 14.74 2.15
N LYS A 102 -9.73 15.26 2.76
CA LYS A 102 -10.33 14.70 3.98
C LYS A 102 -11.82 14.40 3.79
N GLU A 103 -12.28 13.32 4.43
CA GLU A 103 -13.69 12.92 4.44
C GLU A 103 -14.05 12.23 5.76
N ASN A 104 -15.32 12.30 6.16
CA ASN A 104 -15.83 11.54 7.29
C ASN A 104 -16.27 10.15 6.81
N VAL A 105 -15.68 9.10 7.37
CA VAL A 105 -15.89 7.71 6.98
C VAL A 105 -16.42 6.90 8.15
N LYS A 106 -17.55 6.21 7.94
CA LYS A 106 -18.11 5.28 8.92
C LYS A 106 -17.42 3.91 8.77
N ALA A 107 -16.85 3.42 9.87
CA ALA A 107 -16.24 2.10 9.97
C ALA A 107 -17.28 1.01 10.28
N GLU A 108 -16.87 -0.27 10.25
CA GLU A 108 -17.74 -1.41 10.55
C GLU A 108 -18.24 -1.41 12.00
N ASN A 109 -17.43 -0.90 12.92
CA ASN A 109 -17.81 -0.74 14.34
C ASN A 109 -18.87 0.36 14.59
N GLY A 110 -19.39 0.98 13.53
CA GLY A 110 -20.40 2.04 13.60
C GLY A 110 -19.86 3.43 13.94
N VAL A 111 -18.58 3.55 14.26
CA VAL A 111 -17.92 4.84 14.57
C VAL A 111 -17.60 5.57 13.28
N THR A 112 -17.81 6.90 13.27
CA THR A 112 -17.40 7.76 12.15
C THR A 112 -16.08 8.44 12.49
N TYR A 113 -15.12 8.34 11.56
CA TYR A 113 -13.80 8.94 11.69
C TYR A 113 -13.60 10.00 10.61
N ARG A 114 -13.00 11.13 10.96
CA ARG A 114 -12.41 12.05 9.99
C ARG A 114 -11.16 11.39 9.43
N CYS A 115 -11.11 11.18 8.11
CA CYS A 115 -10.04 10.46 7.43
C CYS A 115 -9.31 11.34 6.42
N LEU A 116 -8.01 11.09 6.29
CA LEU A 116 -7.19 11.48 5.14
C LEU A 116 -7.40 10.44 4.04
N ILE A 117 -7.46 10.88 2.78
CA ILE A 117 -7.72 10.02 1.64
C ILE A 117 -6.52 10.05 0.72
N PHE A 118 -6.00 8.87 0.39
CA PHE A 118 -4.94 8.68 -0.59
C PHE A 118 -5.37 7.66 -1.63
N SER A 119 -5.19 7.97 -2.92
CA SER A 119 -5.45 7.04 -4.02
C SER A 119 -4.14 6.59 -4.66
N LEU A 120 -3.89 5.28 -4.67
CA LEU A 120 -2.88 4.66 -5.53
C LEU A 120 -3.45 4.57 -6.94
N VAL A 121 -2.75 5.14 -7.91
CA VAL A 121 -3.22 5.22 -9.29
C VAL A 121 -2.20 4.69 -10.27
N GLU A 122 -2.70 4.09 -11.33
CA GLU A 122 -1.97 3.74 -12.55
C GLU A 122 -2.41 4.65 -13.69
N TYR A 123 -1.54 4.83 -14.68
CA TYR A 123 -1.88 5.56 -15.91
C TYR A 123 -1.92 4.58 -17.08
N ASP A 124 -2.98 4.63 -17.85
CA ASP A 124 -3.09 3.85 -19.09
C ASP A 124 -2.15 4.41 -20.19
N LYS A 125 -2.07 3.70 -21.32
CA LYS A 125 -1.24 4.09 -22.47
C LYS A 125 -1.61 5.47 -23.04
N LYS A 126 -2.79 5.99 -22.71
CA LYS A 126 -3.29 7.32 -23.13
C LYS A 126 -3.09 8.37 -22.04
N GLY A 127 -2.44 8.02 -20.93
CA GLY A 127 -2.23 8.89 -19.77
C GLY A 127 -3.48 9.11 -18.91
N LYS A 128 -4.55 8.34 -19.10
CA LYS A 128 -5.75 8.41 -18.27
C LYS A 128 -5.49 7.73 -16.92
N GLU A 129 -5.82 8.44 -15.86
CA GLU A 129 -5.73 7.97 -14.49
C GLU A 129 -6.75 6.86 -14.21
N LYS A 130 -6.31 5.79 -13.56
CA LYS A 130 -7.12 4.69 -13.08
C LYS A 130 -6.77 4.44 -11.62
N GLU A 131 -7.73 4.57 -10.73
CA GLU A 131 -7.57 4.20 -9.34
C GLU A 131 -7.42 2.68 -9.20
N VAL A 132 -6.43 2.26 -8.41
CA VAL A 132 -6.15 0.86 -8.07
C VAL A 132 -6.61 0.59 -6.64
N ILE A 133 -6.25 1.49 -5.73
CA ILE A 133 -6.61 1.40 -4.32
C ILE A 133 -6.86 2.81 -3.79
N THR A 134 -7.88 2.95 -2.93
CA THR A 134 -8.08 4.16 -2.13
C THR A 134 -7.99 3.81 -0.65
N PHE A 135 -7.13 4.54 0.06
CA PHE A 135 -6.86 4.40 1.49
C PHE A 135 -7.55 5.51 2.25
N PHE A 136 -8.25 5.16 3.32
CA PHE A 136 -8.84 6.10 4.26
C PHE A 136 -8.21 5.86 5.63
N VAL A 137 -7.36 6.79 6.07
CA VAL A 137 -6.66 6.69 7.36
C VAL A 137 -7.13 7.80 8.29
N THR A 138 -7.15 7.55 9.60
CA THR A 138 -7.60 8.57 10.58
C THR A 138 -6.75 9.84 10.49
N ASP A 139 -7.41 11.01 10.52
CA ASP A 139 -6.78 12.33 10.61
C ASP A 139 -6.44 12.65 12.08
N ASP A 140 -5.54 11.84 12.64
CA ASP A 140 -4.95 11.98 13.98
C ASP A 140 -3.56 11.33 14.01
N LEU A 141 -2.84 11.45 15.12
CA LEU A 141 -1.47 10.93 15.26
C LEU A 141 -1.34 9.39 15.13
N ASN A 142 -2.42 8.64 15.09
CA ASN A 142 -2.34 7.19 14.90
C ASN A 142 -2.35 6.79 13.43
N HIS A 143 -2.95 7.59 12.53
CA HIS A 143 -3.16 7.30 11.11
C HIS A 143 -3.65 5.85 10.88
N LEU A 144 -4.70 5.45 11.62
CA LEU A 144 -5.24 4.09 11.53
C LEU A 144 -5.98 3.89 10.21
N PRO A 145 -5.82 2.74 9.54
CA PRO A 145 -6.61 2.43 8.36
C PRO A 145 -8.08 2.18 8.77
N VAL A 146 -8.99 3.03 8.30
CA VAL A 146 -10.44 2.95 8.57
C VAL A 146 -11.16 2.20 7.46
N ARG A 147 -10.75 2.44 6.22
CA ARG A 147 -11.32 1.80 5.05
C ARG A 147 -10.27 1.67 3.94
N LEU A 148 -10.37 0.60 3.20
CA LEU A 148 -9.60 0.33 2.01
C LEU A 148 -10.56 -0.06 0.88
N ASP A 149 -10.52 0.65 -0.24
CA ASP A 149 -11.27 0.33 -1.45
C ASP A 149 -10.28 -0.18 -2.51
N LEU A 150 -10.46 -1.43 -2.95
CA LEU A 150 -9.67 -2.04 -4.02
C LEU A 150 -10.49 -2.10 -5.29
N PHE A 151 -9.96 -1.56 -6.39
CA PHE A 151 -10.60 -1.56 -7.70
C PHE A 151 -9.99 -2.66 -8.56
N LEU A 152 -10.73 -3.73 -8.76
CA LEU A 152 -10.31 -4.89 -9.54
C LEU A 152 -10.92 -4.83 -10.94
N ASN A 153 -10.32 -5.54 -11.92
CA ASN A 153 -10.85 -5.56 -13.29
C ASN A 153 -12.26 -6.19 -13.42
N PHE A 154 -12.72 -6.89 -12.39
CA PHE A 154 -14.01 -7.62 -12.35
C PHE A 154 -14.92 -7.16 -11.19
N GLY A 155 -14.65 -6.00 -10.61
CA GLY A 155 -15.43 -5.44 -9.50
C GLY A 155 -14.57 -4.69 -8.49
N SER A 156 -15.14 -4.43 -7.32
CA SER A 156 -14.41 -3.79 -6.22
C SER A 156 -14.55 -4.61 -4.94
N ALA A 157 -13.52 -4.54 -4.09
CA ALA A 157 -13.55 -5.08 -2.74
C ALA A 157 -13.32 -3.94 -1.75
N LYS A 158 -13.92 -4.04 -0.56
CA LYS A 158 -13.75 -3.07 0.52
C LYS A 158 -13.39 -3.78 1.80
N ALA A 159 -12.41 -3.24 2.52
CA ALA A 159 -12.09 -3.63 3.88
C ALA A 159 -12.37 -2.47 4.82
N PHE A 160 -12.92 -2.76 6.00
CA PHE A 160 -13.29 -1.77 6.99
C PHE A 160 -12.64 -2.08 8.33
N LEU A 161 -12.31 -1.03 9.08
CA LEU A 161 -11.91 -1.13 10.46
C LEU A 161 -13.07 -1.67 11.30
N ASN A 162 -12.83 -2.78 12.02
CA ASN A 162 -13.80 -3.38 12.92
C ASN A 162 -13.53 -3.00 14.38
N ASN A 163 -12.27 -3.13 14.81
CA ASN A 163 -11.91 -2.84 16.21
C ASN A 163 -10.51 -2.21 16.30
N VAL A 164 -10.30 -1.39 17.33
CA VAL A 164 -9.01 -0.77 17.65
C VAL A 164 -8.70 -1.00 19.13
N THR A 165 -7.53 -1.56 19.39
CA THR A 165 -6.97 -1.70 20.74
C THR A 165 -5.48 -1.36 20.69
N GLY A 166 -4.94 -0.83 21.79
CA GLY A 166 -3.50 -0.53 21.91
C GLY A 166 -3.02 0.64 21.04
N ASN A 167 -3.90 1.56 20.64
CA ASN A 167 -3.50 2.77 19.94
C ASN A 167 -2.57 3.62 20.80
N ARG A 168 -1.52 4.16 20.18
CA ARG A 168 -0.45 4.91 20.86
C ARG A 168 -0.92 6.29 21.34
N HIS A 169 -1.84 6.91 20.60
CA HIS A 169 -2.34 8.26 20.85
C HIS A 169 -3.88 8.26 20.96
N PRO A 170 -4.48 9.27 21.59
CA PRO A 170 -5.94 9.42 21.59
C PRO A 170 -6.52 9.47 20.18
N LEU A 171 -7.70 8.89 19.98
CA LEU A 171 -8.43 8.92 18.71
C LEU A 171 -9.20 10.24 18.57
N THR A 172 -8.49 11.31 18.20
CA THR A 172 -9.10 12.66 18.04
C THR A 172 -9.83 12.85 16.73
N SER A 173 -9.77 11.88 15.84
CA SER A 173 -10.47 11.86 14.55
C SER A 173 -11.91 11.39 14.64
N ILE A 174 -12.38 10.88 15.79
CA ILE A 174 -13.76 10.46 15.97
C ILE A 174 -14.68 11.66 15.85
N VAL A 175 -15.66 11.56 14.95
CA VAL A 175 -16.72 12.56 14.74
C VAL A 175 -17.89 12.23 15.64
N LYS A 176 -18.28 13.18 16.46
CA LYS A 176 -19.44 13.08 17.37
C LYS A 176 -20.73 13.42 16.65
#